data_e5650516bf5fb7314a1a22c38aa3b0e9
#
_entry.id   e5650516bf5fb7314a1a22c38aa3b0e9
#
_cell.length_a   1.000
_cell.length_b   1.000
_cell.length_c   1.000
_cell.angle_alpha   90.00
_cell.angle_beta   90.00
_cell.angle_gamma   90.00
#
_symmetry.space_group_name_H-M   'P 1'
#
loop_
_entity.id
_entity.type
_entity.pdbx_description
1 polymer ?
#
loop_
_entity_poly.entity_id
_entity_poly.type
_entity_poly.pdbx_seq_one_letter_code
_entity_poly.pdbx_strand_id
1 'polypeptide(L)'
;FTILYEWFRGTRARHRMRAENYLKAFWGLIGANKPRYGGYIVHIAIILIAIGIVGSSLYDVEKEAVLTTGDSMAINNYVLTYDNIDYYETQSKVVVTATLSVYDNGEFIGKLVPEKYFHRTYSQPVTEVAIRSTLREDLYVILVGWNEDGTTVFKVLVNPLVNWIWIGG
;
A
#
# COMPACT_ATOMS: atom_id res chain seq x y z
N PHE A 1 -15.41 18.13 12.23
CA PHE A 1 -15.00 18.82 13.47
C PHE A 1 -15.90 18.43 14.67
N THR A 2 -17.21 18.36 14.52
CA THR A 2 -18.17 18.09 15.60
C THR A 2 -17.93 16.76 16.33
N ILE A 3 -17.66 15.67 15.60
CA ILE A 3 -17.39 14.33 16.19
C ILE A 3 -16.14 14.34 17.07
N LEU A 4 -15.03 14.87 16.56
CA LEU A 4 -13.77 14.95 17.32
C LEU A 4 -13.90 15.85 18.55
N TYR A 5 -14.60 16.98 18.42
CA TYR A 5 -14.89 17.89 19.51
C TYR A 5 -15.71 17.19 20.60
N GLU A 6 -16.77 16.46 20.24
CA GLU A 6 -17.59 15.74 21.22
C GLU A 6 -16.81 14.62 21.93
N TRP A 7 -15.98 13.87 21.19
CA TRP A 7 -15.10 12.87 21.82
C TRP A 7 -14.14 13.48 22.80
N PHE A 8 -13.46 14.56 22.41
CA PHE A 8 -12.52 15.26 23.31
C PHE A 8 -13.23 15.79 24.56
N ARG A 9 -14.36 16.49 24.37
CA ARG A 9 -15.16 17.04 25.47
C ARG A 9 -15.68 15.95 26.41
N GLY A 10 -16.22 14.87 25.86
CA GLY A 10 -16.77 13.74 26.62
C GLY A 10 -15.70 12.99 27.40
N THR A 11 -14.55 12.71 26.75
CA THR A 11 -13.40 12.05 27.39
C THR A 11 -12.84 12.91 28.54
N ARG A 12 -12.67 14.22 28.33
CA ARG A 12 -12.20 15.16 29.36
C ARG A 12 -13.16 15.26 30.55
N ALA A 13 -14.46 15.31 30.29
CA ALA A 13 -15.49 15.33 31.33
C ALA A 13 -15.44 14.07 32.18
N ARG A 14 -15.38 12.89 31.55
CA ARG A 14 -15.30 11.61 32.24
C ARG A 14 -14.00 11.43 33.03
N HIS A 15 -12.85 11.83 32.46
CA HIS A 15 -11.56 11.85 33.14
C HIS A 15 -11.64 12.65 34.45
N ARG A 16 -12.24 13.86 34.41
CA ARG A 16 -12.38 14.72 35.60
C ARG A 16 -13.33 14.15 36.64
N MET A 17 -14.47 13.53 36.20
CA MET A 17 -15.49 13.03 37.12
C MET A 17 -15.10 11.73 37.80
N ARG A 18 -14.34 10.86 37.12
CA ARG A 18 -14.01 9.51 37.60
C ARG A 18 -12.56 9.31 37.96
N ALA A 19 -11.71 10.32 37.82
CA ALA A 19 -10.26 10.26 38.02
C ALA A 19 -9.60 9.09 37.23
N GLU A 20 -10.17 8.71 36.07
CA GLU A 20 -9.67 7.64 35.19
C GLU A 20 -8.62 8.20 34.24
N ASN A 21 -7.66 7.35 33.79
CA ASN A 21 -6.74 7.71 32.72
C ASN A 21 -7.52 8.05 31.43
N TYR A 22 -7.00 8.96 30.59
CA TYR A 22 -7.65 9.41 29.34
C TYR A 22 -8.04 8.26 28.41
N LEU A 23 -7.20 7.23 28.25
CA LEU A 23 -7.52 6.05 27.45
C LEU A 23 -8.70 5.28 28.02
N LYS A 24 -8.73 5.06 29.34
CA LYS A 24 -9.83 4.36 30.01
C LYS A 24 -11.12 5.19 29.96
N ALA A 25 -11.03 6.50 30.11
CA ALA A 25 -12.15 7.42 29.99
C ALA A 25 -12.72 7.40 28.56
N PHE A 26 -11.88 7.36 27.52
CA PHE A 26 -12.30 7.28 26.12
C PHE A 26 -13.05 5.98 25.81
N TRP A 27 -12.46 4.83 26.12
CA TRP A 27 -13.13 3.53 25.92
C TRP A 27 -14.40 3.39 26.76
N GLY A 28 -14.37 3.88 27.99
CA GLY A 28 -15.54 3.90 28.86
C GLY A 28 -16.65 4.84 28.38
N LEU A 29 -16.32 5.91 27.65
CA LEU A 29 -17.30 6.80 27.02
C LEU A 29 -18.01 6.10 25.86
N ILE A 30 -17.26 5.40 24.99
CA ILE A 30 -17.81 4.61 23.88
C ILE A 30 -18.75 3.51 24.45
N GLY A 31 -18.31 2.78 25.48
CA GLY A 31 -19.10 1.74 26.11
C GLY A 31 -20.39 2.21 26.78
N ALA A 32 -20.41 3.46 27.27
CA ALA A 32 -21.59 4.04 27.93
C ALA A 32 -22.73 4.40 26.97
N ASN A 33 -22.43 4.73 25.72
CA ASN A 33 -23.45 5.02 24.70
C ASN A 33 -23.03 4.50 23.32
N LYS A 34 -23.05 3.18 23.20
CA LYS A 34 -22.65 2.46 21.98
C LYS A 34 -23.35 2.93 20.69
N PRO A 35 -24.68 3.19 20.67
CA PRO A 35 -25.34 3.63 19.45
C PRO A 35 -24.80 4.95 18.92
N ARG A 36 -24.57 5.93 19.81
CA ARG A 36 -24.07 7.26 19.44
C ARG A 36 -22.61 7.21 18.96
N TYR A 37 -21.75 6.62 19.77
CA TYR A 37 -20.31 6.56 19.44
C TYR A 37 -19.98 5.55 18.35
N GLY A 38 -20.76 4.46 18.25
CA GLY A 38 -20.71 3.54 17.12
C GLY A 38 -21.07 4.24 15.78
N GLY A 39 -22.12 5.07 15.79
CA GLY A 39 -22.45 5.89 14.63
C GLY A 39 -21.33 6.84 14.23
N TYR A 40 -20.61 7.45 15.18
CA TYR A 40 -19.46 8.30 14.87
C TYR A 40 -18.30 7.52 14.25
N ILE A 41 -18.03 6.30 14.73
CA ILE A 41 -17.00 5.43 14.14
C ILE A 41 -17.35 5.10 12.69
N VAL A 42 -18.58 4.72 12.40
CA VAL A 42 -19.05 4.43 11.03
C VAL A 42 -18.89 5.65 10.11
N HIS A 43 -19.24 6.84 10.57
CA HIS A 43 -19.08 8.05 9.76
C HIS A 43 -17.60 8.35 9.46
N ILE A 44 -16.72 8.18 10.43
CA ILE A 44 -15.26 8.33 10.23
C ILE A 44 -14.77 7.27 9.23
N ALA A 45 -15.19 6.02 9.37
CA ALA A 45 -14.85 4.93 8.47
C ALA A 45 -15.25 5.27 7.02
N ILE A 46 -16.47 5.72 6.79
CA ILE A 46 -16.95 6.14 5.46
C ILE A 46 -16.11 7.31 4.90
N ILE A 47 -15.75 8.28 5.73
CA ILE A 47 -14.91 9.41 5.32
C ILE A 47 -13.52 8.91 4.90
N LEU A 48 -12.91 7.98 5.67
CA LEU A 48 -11.61 7.40 5.33
C LEU A 48 -11.67 6.64 4.00
N ILE A 49 -12.70 5.82 3.80
CA ILE A 49 -12.93 5.12 2.53
C ILE A 49 -13.06 6.14 1.37
N ALA A 50 -13.87 7.19 1.53
CA ALA A 50 -14.05 8.20 0.50
C ALA A 50 -12.74 8.92 0.16
N ILE A 51 -11.94 9.31 1.17
CA ILE A 51 -10.62 9.91 0.97
C ILE A 51 -9.68 8.94 0.24
N GLY A 52 -9.67 7.67 0.64
CA GLY A 52 -8.85 6.64 0.01
C GLY A 52 -9.22 6.42 -1.45
N ILE A 53 -10.51 6.32 -1.78
CA ILE A 53 -10.99 6.17 -3.16
C ILE A 53 -10.61 7.41 -4.00
N VAL A 54 -10.89 8.61 -3.51
CA VAL A 54 -10.56 9.85 -4.22
C VAL A 54 -9.05 9.96 -4.44
N GLY A 55 -8.25 9.69 -3.39
CA GLY A 55 -6.80 9.75 -3.45
C GLY A 55 -6.22 8.75 -4.47
N SER A 56 -6.64 7.50 -4.39
CA SER A 56 -6.14 6.44 -5.28
C SER A 56 -6.63 6.54 -6.72
N SER A 57 -7.80 7.19 -6.96
CA SER A 57 -8.37 7.28 -8.31
C SER A 57 -8.01 8.56 -9.07
N LEU A 58 -7.65 9.64 -8.37
CA LEU A 58 -7.35 10.93 -9.00
C LEU A 58 -5.86 11.28 -9.00
N TYR A 59 -5.07 10.64 -8.15
CA TYR A 59 -3.65 10.95 -7.96
C TYR A 59 -2.74 9.75 -8.18
N ASP A 60 -3.26 8.67 -8.76
CA ASP A 60 -2.43 7.56 -9.21
C ASP A 60 -1.47 8.02 -10.32
N VAL A 61 -0.26 7.50 -10.28
CA VAL A 61 0.76 7.72 -11.30
C VAL A 61 1.26 6.38 -11.78
N GLU A 62 1.22 6.20 -13.09
CA GLU A 62 1.69 4.99 -13.75
C GLU A 62 2.85 5.32 -14.69
N LYS A 63 3.85 4.46 -14.71
CA LYS A 63 4.97 4.54 -15.64
C LYS A 63 5.41 3.15 -16.07
N GLU A 64 5.63 2.99 -17.37
CA GLU A 64 6.23 1.79 -17.94
C GLU A 64 7.62 2.13 -18.49
N ALA A 65 8.58 1.23 -18.28
CA ALA A 65 9.93 1.38 -18.78
C ALA A 65 10.53 0.03 -19.19
N VAL A 66 11.37 0.08 -20.23
CA VAL A 66 12.22 -1.02 -20.65
C VAL A 66 13.61 -0.75 -20.09
N LEU A 67 14.13 -1.66 -19.27
CA LEU A 67 15.39 -1.50 -18.54
C LEU A 67 16.32 -2.67 -18.82
N THR A 68 17.63 -2.39 -18.88
CA THR A 68 18.69 -3.39 -18.76
C THR A 68 19.22 -3.41 -17.32
N THR A 69 19.88 -4.49 -16.93
CA THR A 69 20.50 -4.61 -15.59
C THR A 69 21.43 -3.42 -15.32
N GLY A 70 21.22 -2.76 -14.20
CA GLY A 70 21.93 -1.54 -13.80
C GLY A 70 21.20 -0.24 -14.16
N ASP A 71 20.21 -0.28 -15.06
CA ASP A 71 19.41 0.91 -15.39
C ASP A 71 18.46 1.29 -14.27
N SER A 72 18.04 2.55 -14.26
CA SER A 72 17.12 3.08 -13.28
C SER A 72 15.96 3.81 -13.92
N MET A 73 14.80 3.75 -13.28
CA MET A 73 13.64 4.57 -13.63
C MET A 73 13.20 5.40 -12.44
N ALA A 74 12.72 6.61 -12.69
CA ALA A 74 12.16 7.48 -11.68
C ALA A 74 10.65 7.63 -11.85
N ILE A 75 9.91 7.58 -10.74
CA ILE A 75 8.47 7.85 -10.65
C ILE A 75 8.20 8.57 -9.34
N ASN A 76 7.59 9.77 -9.39
CA ASN A 76 7.43 10.66 -8.24
C ASN A 76 8.76 10.87 -7.48
N ASN A 77 8.79 10.55 -6.20
CA ASN A 77 9.97 10.60 -5.32
C ASN A 77 10.80 9.30 -5.31
N TYR A 78 10.33 8.27 -6.03
CA TYR A 78 11.01 6.97 -6.08
C TYR A 78 11.95 6.87 -7.27
N VAL A 79 13.10 6.25 -7.02
CA VAL A 79 14.02 5.76 -8.05
C VAL A 79 14.16 4.27 -7.86
N LEU A 80 13.87 3.50 -8.91
CA LEU A 80 13.98 2.06 -8.92
C LEU A 80 15.14 1.67 -9.84
N THR A 81 16.14 0.96 -9.31
CA THR A 81 17.27 0.43 -10.06
C THR A 81 17.08 -1.05 -10.29
N TYR A 82 17.14 -1.49 -11.51
CA TYR A 82 17.00 -2.89 -11.88
C TYR A 82 18.32 -3.63 -11.62
N ASP A 83 18.33 -4.51 -10.62
CA ASP A 83 19.53 -5.21 -10.16
C ASP A 83 19.82 -6.46 -11.00
N ASN A 84 18.84 -7.39 -11.08
CA ASN A 84 18.99 -8.67 -11.79
C ASN A 84 17.64 -9.33 -12.08
N ILE A 85 17.69 -10.34 -12.96
CA ILE A 85 16.62 -11.28 -13.22
C ILE A 85 17.10 -12.70 -12.93
N ASP A 86 16.29 -13.48 -12.21
CA ASP A 86 16.60 -14.86 -11.85
C ASP A 86 15.51 -15.80 -12.36
N TYR A 87 15.93 -17.02 -12.70
CA TYR A 87 15.05 -18.08 -13.20
C TYR A 87 15.20 -19.30 -12.32
N TYR A 88 14.09 -19.86 -11.86
CA TYR A 88 14.09 -21.14 -11.19
C TYR A 88 12.88 -21.98 -11.55
N GLU A 89 13.08 -23.29 -11.51
CA GLU A 89 12.03 -24.26 -11.80
C GLU A 89 11.64 -25.05 -10.56
N THR A 90 10.35 -25.30 -10.46
CA THR A 90 9.76 -26.22 -9.49
C THR A 90 9.09 -27.38 -10.23
N GLN A 91 8.60 -28.39 -9.51
CA GLN A 91 7.88 -29.51 -10.13
C GLN A 91 6.63 -29.06 -10.92
N SER A 92 6.00 -27.93 -10.55
CA SER A 92 4.72 -27.46 -11.11
C SER A 92 4.83 -26.20 -11.95
N LYS A 93 5.87 -25.38 -11.77
CA LYS A 93 5.98 -24.07 -12.42
C LYS A 93 7.43 -23.66 -12.71
N VAL A 94 7.60 -22.85 -13.75
CA VAL A 94 8.80 -22.07 -14.03
C VAL A 94 8.53 -20.66 -13.50
N VAL A 95 9.43 -20.12 -12.71
CA VAL A 95 9.31 -18.79 -12.07
C VAL A 95 10.44 -17.90 -12.54
N VAL A 96 10.09 -16.70 -12.89
CA VAL A 96 11.01 -15.62 -13.22
C VAL A 96 10.81 -14.51 -12.21
N THR A 97 11.88 -14.11 -11.55
CA THR A 97 11.89 -13.02 -10.57
C THR A 97 12.81 -11.92 -11.03
N ALA A 98 12.38 -10.67 -10.91
CA ALA A 98 13.26 -9.53 -11.13
C ALA A 98 13.44 -8.78 -9.81
N THR A 99 14.68 -8.41 -9.49
CA THR A 99 14.99 -7.65 -8.28
C THR A 99 15.24 -6.20 -8.63
N LEU A 100 14.53 -5.30 -7.93
CA LEU A 100 14.75 -3.86 -8.05
C LEU A 100 15.06 -3.26 -6.68
N SER A 101 16.17 -2.50 -6.62
CA SER A 101 16.52 -1.66 -5.48
C SER A 101 15.71 -0.37 -5.52
N VAL A 102 15.04 -0.02 -4.43
CA VAL A 102 14.14 1.13 -4.34
C VAL A 102 14.72 2.20 -3.44
N TYR A 103 14.71 3.41 -3.93
CA TYR A 103 15.14 4.62 -3.21
C TYR A 103 13.97 5.60 -3.14
N ASP A 104 13.78 6.24 -2.00
CA ASP A 104 12.83 7.35 -1.77
C ASP A 104 13.63 8.62 -1.47
N ASN A 105 13.50 9.66 -2.30
CA ASN A 105 14.30 10.89 -2.18
C ASN A 105 15.83 10.65 -2.03
N GLY A 106 16.35 9.60 -2.67
CA GLY A 106 17.76 9.21 -2.64
C GLY A 106 18.16 8.30 -1.47
N GLU A 107 17.27 8.03 -0.53
CA GLU A 107 17.51 7.07 0.55
C GLU A 107 17.07 5.66 0.13
N PHE A 108 17.93 4.66 0.35
CA PHE A 108 17.60 3.26 0.09
C PHE A 108 16.55 2.77 1.08
N ILE A 109 15.39 2.33 0.58
CA ILE A 109 14.26 1.90 1.40
C ILE A 109 13.94 0.41 1.30
N GLY A 110 14.70 -0.33 0.49
CA GLY A 110 14.55 -1.78 0.35
C GLY A 110 14.55 -2.25 -1.08
N LYS A 111 14.22 -3.53 -1.26
CA LYS A 111 14.11 -4.17 -2.57
C LYS A 111 12.69 -4.63 -2.81
N LEU A 112 12.25 -4.57 -4.08
CA LEU A 112 11.01 -5.16 -4.55
C LEU A 112 11.34 -6.25 -5.57
N VAL A 113 10.63 -7.38 -5.45
CA VAL A 113 10.87 -8.57 -6.28
C VAL A 113 9.56 -9.01 -6.90
N PRO A 114 9.13 -8.38 -8.03
CA PRO A 114 7.99 -8.88 -8.79
C PRO A 114 8.33 -10.20 -9.45
N GLU A 115 7.32 -11.07 -9.54
CA GLU A 115 7.48 -12.41 -10.10
C GLU A 115 6.50 -12.64 -11.25
N LYS A 116 6.93 -13.51 -12.19
CA LYS A 116 6.06 -14.04 -13.23
C LYS A 116 6.30 -15.52 -13.35
N TYR A 117 5.25 -16.32 -13.27
CA TYR A 117 5.39 -17.75 -13.36
C TYR A 117 4.45 -18.38 -14.37
N PHE A 118 4.92 -19.49 -14.94
CA PHE A 118 4.23 -20.28 -15.93
C PHE A 118 3.96 -21.66 -15.34
N HIS A 119 2.71 -21.97 -15.14
CA HIS A 119 2.30 -23.30 -14.70
C HIS A 119 2.46 -24.29 -15.85
N ARG A 120 3.04 -25.47 -15.60
CA ARG A 120 3.20 -26.51 -16.62
C ARG A 120 1.87 -27.04 -17.15
N THR A 121 0.81 -26.92 -16.36
CA THR A 121 -0.55 -27.43 -16.69
C THR A 121 -1.43 -26.37 -17.36
N TYR A 122 -1.11 -25.07 -17.18
CA TYR A 122 -1.91 -23.97 -17.71
C TYR A 122 -1.06 -23.09 -18.60
N SER A 123 -1.59 -22.75 -19.79
CA SER A 123 -0.85 -21.96 -20.79
C SER A 123 -0.74 -20.47 -20.47
N GLN A 124 -1.41 -19.98 -19.41
CA GLN A 124 -1.40 -18.55 -19.08
C GLN A 124 -0.38 -18.25 -17.98
N PRO A 125 0.47 -17.22 -18.20
CA PRO A 125 1.36 -16.73 -17.16
C PRO A 125 0.57 -16.04 -16.05
N VAL A 126 1.02 -16.21 -14.81
CA VAL A 126 0.54 -15.47 -13.64
C VAL A 126 1.61 -14.47 -13.23
N THR A 127 1.20 -13.23 -12.96
CA THR A 127 2.09 -12.17 -12.52
C THR A 127 1.83 -11.88 -11.05
N GLU A 128 2.85 -11.99 -10.22
CA GLU A 128 2.83 -11.56 -8.82
C GLU A 128 3.48 -10.19 -8.72
N VAL A 129 2.70 -9.24 -8.23
CA VAL A 129 3.11 -7.84 -8.10
C VAL A 129 3.86 -7.67 -6.79
N ALA A 130 5.03 -7.03 -6.83
CA ALA A 130 5.71 -6.61 -5.62
C ALA A 130 5.11 -5.28 -5.13
N ILE A 131 4.74 -5.23 -3.86
CA ILE A 131 4.04 -4.08 -3.28
C ILE A 131 4.78 -3.59 -2.05
N ARG A 132 5.04 -2.28 -1.98
CA ARG A 132 5.45 -1.59 -0.78
C ARG A 132 4.32 -0.68 -0.33
N SER A 133 3.69 -1.05 0.78
CA SER A 133 2.57 -0.30 1.34
C SER A 133 3.00 0.62 2.48
N THR A 134 2.49 1.86 2.47
CA THR A 134 2.60 2.83 3.54
C THR A 134 1.24 3.49 3.80
N LEU A 135 1.08 4.22 4.91
CA LEU A 135 -0.14 4.99 5.16
C LEU A 135 -0.36 6.13 4.15
N ARG A 136 0.68 6.54 3.45
CA ARG A 136 0.65 7.64 2.49
C ARG A 136 0.32 7.15 1.09
N GLU A 137 0.96 6.06 0.65
CA GLU A 137 0.85 5.54 -0.71
C GLU A 137 1.36 4.11 -0.80
N ASP A 138 0.90 3.40 -1.81
CA ASP A 138 1.39 2.09 -2.19
C ASP A 138 2.18 2.20 -3.49
N LEU A 139 3.38 1.61 -3.49
CA LEU A 139 4.22 1.45 -4.67
C LEU A 139 4.10 0.01 -5.17
N TYR A 140 3.60 -0.16 -6.39
CA TYR A 140 3.44 -1.44 -7.09
C TYR A 140 4.50 -1.56 -8.16
N VAL A 141 5.17 -2.70 -8.24
CA VAL A 141 6.10 -3.05 -9.31
C VAL A 141 5.65 -4.35 -9.95
N ILE A 142 5.45 -4.31 -11.26
CA ILE A 142 4.94 -5.41 -12.07
C ILE A 142 6.00 -5.79 -13.10
N LEU A 143 6.36 -7.06 -13.16
CA LEU A 143 7.16 -7.65 -14.22
C LEU A 143 6.25 -7.96 -15.42
N VAL A 144 6.26 -7.08 -16.43
CA VAL A 144 5.43 -7.25 -17.63
C VAL A 144 5.99 -8.33 -18.54
N GLY A 145 7.30 -8.31 -18.78
CA GLY A 145 7.99 -9.28 -19.62
C GLY A 145 9.48 -9.00 -19.72
N TRP A 146 10.16 -9.83 -20.48
CA TRP A 146 11.58 -9.69 -20.80
C TRP A 146 11.83 -10.16 -22.23
N ASN A 147 12.88 -9.66 -22.84
CA ASN A 147 13.30 -9.97 -24.19
C ASN A 147 14.58 -10.80 -24.21
N GLU A 148 14.88 -11.45 -25.34
CA GLU A 148 16.10 -12.23 -25.54
C GLU A 148 17.38 -11.39 -25.52
N ASP A 149 17.25 -10.07 -25.78
CA ASP A 149 18.35 -9.11 -25.74
C ASP A 149 18.78 -8.70 -24.32
N GLY A 150 18.11 -9.25 -23.28
CA GLY A 150 18.37 -8.96 -21.86
C GLY A 150 17.61 -7.74 -21.34
N THR A 151 16.75 -7.12 -22.14
CA THR A 151 15.89 -6.04 -21.68
C THR A 151 14.67 -6.57 -20.96
N THR A 152 14.22 -5.88 -19.92
CA THR A 152 13.06 -6.25 -19.10
C THR A 152 12.07 -5.09 -19.02
N VAL A 153 10.80 -5.39 -19.19
CA VAL A 153 9.72 -4.41 -19.17
C VAL A 153 9.07 -4.40 -17.80
N PHE A 154 9.13 -3.25 -17.15
CA PHE A 154 8.48 -3.01 -15.86
C PHE A 154 7.36 -1.99 -16.00
N LYS A 155 6.27 -2.25 -15.27
CA LYS A 155 5.20 -1.29 -15.05
C LYS A 155 5.17 -0.96 -13.57
N VAL A 156 5.26 0.31 -13.25
CA VAL A 156 5.31 0.81 -11.87
C VAL A 156 4.13 1.76 -11.65
N LEU A 157 3.43 1.57 -10.53
CA LEU A 157 2.33 2.43 -10.15
C LEU A 157 2.55 2.95 -8.72
N VAL A 158 2.19 4.21 -8.50
CA VAL A 158 2.12 4.82 -7.17
C VAL A 158 0.67 5.21 -6.93
N ASN A 159 0.04 4.56 -5.95
CA ASN A 159 -1.36 4.79 -5.61
C ASN A 159 -1.46 5.45 -4.22
N PRO A 160 -1.75 6.75 -4.14
CA PRO A 160 -1.89 7.45 -2.87
C PRO A 160 -3.13 6.99 -2.09
N LEU A 161 -2.99 6.95 -0.77
CA LEU A 161 -4.07 6.77 0.21
C LEU A 161 -4.88 5.46 0.12
N VAL A 162 -4.45 4.47 -0.65
CA VAL A 162 -5.13 3.16 -0.78
C VAL A 162 -5.36 2.51 0.59
N ASN A 163 -4.40 2.59 1.49
CA ASN A 163 -4.51 2.02 2.84
C ASN A 163 -5.64 2.62 3.69
N TRP A 164 -6.11 3.82 3.37
CA TRP A 164 -7.23 4.45 4.08
C TRP A 164 -8.56 3.77 3.75
N ILE A 165 -8.67 3.12 2.59
CA ILE A 165 -9.83 2.29 2.24
C ILE A 165 -9.90 1.09 3.18
N TRP A 166 -8.76 0.41 3.40
CA TRP A 166 -8.68 -0.76 4.28
C TRP A 166 -8.87 -0.41 5.77
N ILE A 167 -8.42 0.77 6.19
CA ILE A 167 -8.61 1.26 7.56
C ILE A 167 -10.06 1.63 7.81
N GLY A 168 -10.78 2.09 6.80
CA GLY A 168 -12.18 2.47 6.89
C GLY A 168 -13.17 1.31 6.71
N GLY A 169 -12.75 0.19 6.07
CA GLY A 169 -13.57 -1.02 5.87
C GLY A 169 -13.37 -2.02 6.97
#